data_f6a33dee2618c9781fb634ea9b4fc6e8
#
_entry.id   f6a33dee2618c9781fb634ea9b4fc6e8
#
_cell.length_a   1.000
_cell.length_b   1.000
_cell.length_c   1.000
_cell.angle_alpha   90.00
_cell.angle_beta   90.00
_cell.angle_gamma   90.00
#
_symmetry.space_group_name_H-M   'P 1'
#
loop_
_entity.id
_entity.type
_entity.pdbx_description
1 polymer ?
#
loop_
_entity_poly.entity_id
_entity_poly.type
_entity_poly.pdbx_seq_one_letter_code
_entity_poly.pdbx_strand_id
1 'polypeptide(L)'
;MDRNSKEIWKAEEEAAHIHGWDFSHLEGRYTEETDLPWDFRAVIGEYLRPDHRLLDMDTGGGEFLLSLGHPHALTSATEGYPPNAALCRETLSPLGIDFHEADCLEPLPFADGSFDLVTNRHGSFVPEELFRVLRPGGVFLTQQVGDQNDRELTELLLPGTPPPFPGMNLGEQRLRFQKAGFSILQGEEAFRPIRFFDVGALVWFARVIPWEFPGFSVERCLPQLEKAQDILEREGCLKGTIHRYLIAARKPLP
;
A
#
# COMPACT_ATOMS: atom_id res chain seq x y z
N MET A 1 -10.68 -15.92 31.58
CA MET A 1 -10.74 -14.54 30.99
C MET A 1 -11.14 -13.54 32.07
N ASP A 2 -10.34 -12.50 32.24
CA ASP A 2 -10.70 -11.38 33.10
C ASP A 2 -11.73 -10.51 32.36
N ARG A 3 -12.81 -10.13 33.05
CA ARG A 3 -13.87 -9.23 32.54
C ARG A 3 -13.28 -7.91 31.99
N ASN A 4 -12.12 -7.53 32.46
CA ASN A 4 -11.35 -6.36 32.10
C ASN A 4 -10.79 -6.42 30.65
N SER A 5 -10.37 -7.59 30.14
CA SER A 5 -9.79 -7.73 28.81
C SER A 5 -10.80 -7.40 27.69
N LYS A 6 -12.04 -7.88 27.80
CA LYS A 6 -13.10 -7.58 26.82
C LYS A 6 -13.44 -6.09 26.78
N GLU A 7 -13.45 -5.42 27.93
CA GLU A 7 -13.72 -3.97 28.01
C GLU A 7 -12.59 -3.17 27.38
N ILE A 8 -11.34 -3.56 27.59
CA ILE A 8 -10.17 -2.95 26.95
C ILE A 8 -10.26 -3.12 25.42
N TRP A 9 -10.53 -4.32 24.92
CA TRP A 9 -10.64 -4.57 23.48
C TRP A 9 -11.78 -3.77 22.82
N LYS A 10 -12.92 -3.61 23.50
CA LYS A 10 -14.01 -2.76 23.02
C LYS A 10 -13.62 -1.29 22.98
N ALA A 11 -12.89 -0.79 23.98
CA ALA A 11 -12.38 0.57 23.96
C ALA A 11 -11.40 0.81 22.79
N GLU A 12 -10.52 -0.17 22.47
CA GLU A 12 -9.63 -0.09 21.31
C GLU A 12 -10.40 -0.14 19.98
N GLU A 13 -11.45 -0.96 19.89
CA GLU A 13 -12.33 -1.00 18.73
C GLU A 13 -13.05 0.34 18.50
N GLU A 14 -13.53 1.00 19.57
CA GLU A 14 -14.18 2.31 19.51
C GLU A 14 -13.18 3.44 19.17
N ALA A 15 -11.95 3.34 19.65
CA ALA A 15 -10.88 4.31 19.40
C ALA A 15 -10.25 4.16 18.01
N ALA A 16 -10.58 3.10 17.26
CA ALA A 16 -9.94 2.75 15.99
C ALA A 16 -10.35 3.70 14.86
N HIS A 17 -9.65 4.80 14.76
CA HIS A 17 -9.75 5.78 13.69
C HIS A 17 -8.35 6.08 13.17
N ILE A 18 -8.20 6.18 11.85
CA ILE A 18 -6.94 6.51 11.21
C ILE A 18 -7.09 7.77 10.35
N HIS A 19 -6.12 8.68 10.44
CA HIS A 19 -5.98 9.83 9.55
C HIS A 19 -4.78 9.58 8.63
N GLY A 20 -5.01 9.48 7.33
CA GLY A 20 -3.97 9.02 6.42
C GLY A 20 -3.49 7.61 6.80
N TRP A 21 -2.17 7.42 6.88
CA TRP A 21 -1.51 6.17 7.32
C TRP A 21 -0.78 6.36 8.65
N ASP A 22 -1.40 7.07 9.60
CA ASP A 22 -0.83 7.31 10.93
C ASP A 22 -1.17 6.16 11.89
N PHE A 23 -0.17 5.33 12.20
CA PHE A 23 -0.23 4.23 13.17
C PHE A 23 0.39 4.58 14.53
N SER A 24 0.57 5.86 14.86
CA SER A 24 1.19 6.31 16.11
C SER A 24 0.47 5.82 17.36
N HIS A 25 -0.85 5.53 17.28
CA HIS A 25 -1.62 4.89 18.35
C HIS A 25 -1.02 3.54 18.81
N LEU A 26 -0.30 2.87 17.91
CA LEU A 26 0.34 1.57 18.17
C LEU A 26 1.80 1.68 18.63
N GLU A 27 2.32 2.91 18.86
CA GLU A 27 3.71 3.11 19.25
C GLU A 27 4.06 2.32 20.52
N GLY A 28 5.14 1.52 20.46
CA GLY A 28 5.57 0.62 21.52
C GLY A 28 4.71 -0.64 21.74
N ARG A 29 3.60 -0.80 21.01
CA ARG A 29 2.65 -1.91 21.13
C ARG A 29 2.76 -2.92 19.99
N TYR A 30 3.47 -2.55 18.92
CA TYR A 30 3.78 -3.43 17.79
C TYR A 30 5.17 -3.12 17.25
N THR A 31 5.69 -4.01 16.43
CA THR A 31 6.87 -3.76 15.60
C THR A 31 6.62 -4.28 14.20
N GLU A 32 7.03 -3.49 13.22
CA GLU A 32 7.06 -3.85 11.82
C GLU A 32 8.50 -3.70 11.33
N GLU A 33 9.07 -4.76 10.74
CA GLU A 33 10.39 -4.66 10.16
C GLU A 33 10.32 -3.93 8.81
N THR A 34 11.07 -2.84 8.68
CA THR A 34 11.06 -1.94 7.52
C THR A 34 12.29 -2.11 6.63
N ASP A 35 13.14 -3.12 6.91
CA ASP A 35 14.39 -3.45 6.21
C ASP A 35 14.13 -4.20 4.89
N LEU A 36 13.26 -3.68 4.05
CA LEU A 36 13.07 -4.23 2.71
C LEU A 36 14.40 -4.25 1.95
N PRO A 37 14.63 -5.26 1.08
CA PRO A 37 15.88 -5.36 0.33
C PRO A 37 16.07 -4.27 -0.73
N TRP A 38 15.13 -3.33 -0.84
CA TRP A 38 15.19 -2.14 -1.68
C TRP A 38 14.76 -0.89 -0.92
N ASP A 39 15.26 0.25 -1.36
CA ASP A 39 14.73 1.58 -1.05
C ASP A 39 13.98 2.09 -2.28
N PHE A 40 12.66 2.24 -2.19
CA PHE A 40 11.81 2.64 -3.32
C PHE A 40 12.21 4.00 -3.92
N ARG A 41 12.62 4.95 -3.07
CA ARG A 41 13.14 6.25 -3.52
C ARG A 41 14.43 6.10 -4.31
N ALA A 42 15.37 5.27 -3.83
CA ALA A 42 16.63 5.01 -4.52
C ALA A 42 16.36 4.37 -5.89
N VAL A 43 15.44 3.39 -5.96
CA VAL A 43 15.04 2.76 -7.22
C VAL A 43 14.40 3.77 -8.19
N ILE A 44 13.53 4.67 -7.72
CA ILE A 44 13.00 5.76 -8.55
C ILE A 44 14.16 6.60 -9.15
N GLY A 45 15.17 6.92 -8.32
CA GLY A 45 16.35 7.70 -8.73
C GLY A 45 17.17 7.05 -9.84
N GLU A 46 17.12 5.73 -10.01
CA GLU A 46 17.77 5.02 -11.12
C GLU A 46 17.12 5.31 -12.48
N TYR A 47 15.82 5.59 -12.49
CA TYR A 47 15.00 5.77 -13.70
C TYR A 47 14.61 7.23 -13.94
N LEU A 48 14.44 8.06 -12.90
CA LEU A 48 14.01 9.44 -13.00
C LEU A 48 15.16 10.35 -13.43
N ARG A 49 14.96 11.13 -14.49
CA ARG A 49 15.90 12.17 -14.96
C ARG A 49 15.28 13.54 -14.83
N PRO A 50 16.08 14.63 -14.70
CA PRO A 50 15.54 15.97 -14.47
C PRO A 50 14.61 16.50 -15.57
N ASP A 51 14.70 15.98 -16.78
CA ASP A 51 13.88 16.35 -17.94
C ASP A 51 12.70 15.41 -18.20
N HIS A 52 12.53 14.37 -17.37
CA HIS A 52 11.44 13.42 -17.53
C HIS A 52 10.09 14.02 -17.12
N ARG A 53 9.03 13.61 -17.81
CA ARG A 53 7.65 13.81 -17.36
C ARG A 53 7.27 12.68 -16.43
N LEU A 54 7.02 13.02 -15.17
CA LEU A 54 6.66 12.10 -14.09
C LEU A 54 5.15 12.12 -13.83
N LEU A 55 4.54 10.96 -13.68
CA LEU A 55 3.22 10.78 -13.08
C LEU A 55 3.38 9.96 -11.80
N ASP A 56 2.82 10.43 -10.69
CA ASP A 56 2.64 9.64 -9.46
C ASP A 56 1.16 9.33 -9.24
N MET A 57 0.82 8.03 -9.23
CA MET A 57 -0.56 7.56 -9.14
C MET A 57 -0.90 7.17 -7.70
N ASP A 58 -2.12 7.52 -7.25
CA ASP A 58 -2.57 7.33 -5.86
C ASP A 58 -1.57 7.94 -4.88
N THR A 59 -1.28 9.23 -5.09
CA THR A 59 -0.17 9.96 -4.45
C THR A 59 -0.37 10.17 -2.94
N GLY A 60 -1.55 9.84 -2.39
CA GLY A 60 -1.91 10.11 -1.00
C GLY A 60 -1.99 11.62 -0.73
N GLY A 61 -1.24 12.10 0.25
CA GLY A 61 -1.13 13.54 0.53
C GLY A 61 -0.10 14.28 -0.35
N GLY A 62 0.66 13.54 -1.17
CA GLY A 62 1.70 14.11 -2.04
C GLY A 62 3.07 14.29 -1.38
N GLU A 63 3.22 13.97 -0.08
CA GLU A 63 4.48 14.20 0.65
C GLU A 63 5.64 13.40 0.06
N PHE A 64 5.38 12.15 -0.31
CA PHE A 64 6.39 11.30 -0.94
C PHE A 64 6.79 11.86 -2.31
N LEU A 65 5.83 12.25 -3.15
CA LEU A 65 6.06 12.86 -4.45
C LEU A 65 6.91 14.13 -4.32
N LEU A 66 6.52 15.05 -3.45
CA LEU A 66 7.28 16.30 -3.19
C LEU A 66 8.70 16.01 -2.71
N SER A 67 8.86 14.94 -1.92
CA SER A 67 10.17 14.56 -1.41
C SER A 67 11.16 14.11 -2.51
N LEU A 68 10.69 13.75 -3.71
CA LEU A 68 11.57 13.40 -4.84
C LEU A 68 12.33 14.61 -5.40
N GLY A 69 11.84 15.83 -5.15
CA GLY A 69 12.49 17.07 -5.62
C GLY A 69 12.48 17.24 -7.14
N HIS A 70 11.55 16.60 -7.83
CA HIS A 70 11.42 16.70 -9.29
C HIS A 70 10.81 18.05 -9.70
N PRO A 71 11.15 18.63 -10.89
CA PRO A 71 10.56 19.87 -11.36
C PRO A 71 9.02 19.80 -11.43
N HIS A 72 8.33 20.67 -10.72
CA HIS A 72 6.86 20.65 -10.60
C HIS A 72 6.16 20.77 -11.96
N ALA A 73 6.70 21.58 -12.88
CA ALA A 73 6.16 21.74 -14.23
C ALA A 73 6.25 20.46 -15.10
N LEU A 74 7.02 19.47 -14.68
CA LEU A 74 7.17 18.17 -15.34
C LEU A 74 6.53 17.05 -14.52
N THR A 75 5.79 17.39 -13.45
CA THR A 75 5.18 16.45 -12.54
C THR A 75 3.66 16.50 -12.63
N SER A 76 3.05 15.33 -12.79
CA SER A 76 1.60 15.11 -12.67
C SER A 76 1.31 14.16 -11.52
N ALA A 77 0.13 14.25 -10.93
CA ALA A 77 -0.31 13.34 -9.88
C ALA A 77 -1.80 13.01 -10.01
N THR A 78 -2.17 11.78 -9.59
CA THR A 78 -3.58 11.41 -9.43
C THR A 78 -3.85 10.94 -8.00
N GLU A 79 -5.09 11.12 -7.56
CA GLU A 79 -5.60 10.60 -6.29
C GLU A 79 -7.11 10.42 -6.38
N GLY A 80 -7.61 9.22 -6.05
CA GLY A 80 -9.03 8.89 -6.15
C GLY A 80 -9.79 8.99 -4.83
N TYR A 81 -9.10 8.94 -3.67
CA TYR A 81 -9.76 9.06 -2.38
C TYR A 81 -10.09 10.52 -2.05
N PRO A 82 -11.40 10.89 -1.91
CA PRO A 82 -11.81 12.30 -1.84
C PRO A 82 -11.11 13.16 -0.79
N PRO A 83 -10.85 12.69 0.46
CA PRO A 83 -10.12 13.48 1.45
C PRO A 83 -8.68 13.80 1.02
N ASN A 84 -7.96 12.83 0.44
CA ASN A 84 -6.61 13.04 -0.07
C ASN A 84 -6.61 13.92 -1.33
N ALA A 85 -7.59 13.73 -2.22
CA ALA A 85 -7.75 14.56 -3.40
C ALA A 85 -8.00 16.04 -3.04
N ALA A 86 -8.79 16.31 -1.99
CA ALA A 86 -8.97 17.66 -1.47
C ALA A 86 -7.63 18.25 -0.98
N LEU A 87 -6.87 17.49 -0.20
CA LEU A 87 -5.56 17.89 0.28
C LEU A 87 -4.59 18.17 -0.89
N CYS A 88 -4.53 17.30 -1.90
CA CYS A 88 -3.68 17.48 -3.08
C CYS A 88 -4.03 18.73 -3.88
N ARG A 89 -5.33 19.08 -4.00
CA ARG A 89 -5.72 20.36 -4.64
C ARG A 89 -5.16 21.57 -3.90
N GLU A 90 -5.11 21.51 -2.58
CA GLU A 90 -4.60 22.61 -1.75
C GLU A 90 -3.07 22.64 -1.69
N THR A 91 -2.39 21.51 -1.79
CA THR A 91 -0.94 21.39 -1.59
C THR A 91 -0.15 21.28 -2.89
N LEU A 92 -0.60 20.50 -3.88
CA LEU A 92 0.14 20.23 -5.11
C LEU A 92 -0.17 21.23 -6.24
N SER A 93 -1.46 21.56 -6.44
CA SER A 93 -1.86 22.44 -7.55
C SER A 93 -1.24 23.85 -7.46
N PRO A 94 -1.14 24.50 -6.29
CA PRO A 94 -0.49 25.82 -6.17
C PRO A 94 1.01 25.81 -6.49
N LEU A 95 1.66 24.62 -6.42
CA LEU A 95 3.07 24.46 -6.78
C LEU A 95 3.29 24.30 -8.29
N GLY A 96 2.19 24.19 -9.07
CA GLY A 96 2.25 23.98 -10.52
C GLY A 96 2.36 22.51 -10.93
N ILE A 97 2.10 21.57 -10.03
CA ILE A 97 1.94 20.15 -10.33
C ILE A 97 0.57 19.95 -10.99
N ASP A 98 0.54 19.20 -12.10
CA ASP A 98 -0.69 18.87 -12.83
C ASP A 98 -1.46 17.76 -12.10
N PHE A 99 -2.34 18.17 -11.18
CA PHE A 99 -3.09 17.26 -10.32
C PHE A 99 -4.49 16.98 -10.85
N HIS A 100 -4.86 15.70 -10.90
CA HIS A 100 -6.20 15.23 -11.28
C HIS A 100 -6.80 14.31 -10.21
N GLU A 101 -8.05 14.56 -9.84
CA GLU A 101 -8.84 13.59 -9.08
C GLU A 101 -9.30 12.49 -10.04
N ALA A 102 -8.73 11.29 -9.89
CA ALA A 102 -9.01 10.17 -10.77
C ALA A 102 -8.87 8.84 -10.04
N ASP A 103 -9.78 7.90 -10.32
CA ASP A 103 -9.64 6.50 -9.93
C ASP A 103 -8.67 5.81 -10.89
N CYS A 104 -7.63 5.20 -10.36
CA CYS A 104 -6.60 4.52 -11.15
C CYS A 104 -7.06 3.20 -11.80
N LEU A 105 -8.28 2.74 -11.53
CA LEU A 105 -8.94 1.64 -12.24
C LEU A 105 -9.74 2.09 -13.47
N GLU A 106 -9.98 3.39 -13.61
CA GLU A 106 -10.62 4.01 -14.76
C GLU A 106 -9.56 4.57 -15.73
N PRO A 107 -9.95 4.95 -16.97
CA PRO A 107 -9.02 5.59 -17.90
C PRO A 107 -8.43 6.88 -17.32
N LEU A 108 -7.11 6.95 -17.28
CA LEU A 108 -6.39 8.11 -16.77
C LEU A 108 -6.62 9.35 -17.65
N PRO A 109 -6.76 10.57 -17.08
CA PRO A 109 -7.06 11.78 -17.81
C PRO A 109 -5.87 12.36 -18.58
N PHE A 110 -5.04 11.50 -19.15
CA PHE A 110 -3.81 11.86 -19.89
C PHE A 110 -3.81 11.26 -21.28
N ALA A 111 -3.17 11.94 -22.23
CA ALA A 111 -3.00 11.45 -23.59
C ALA A 111 -2.01 10.26 -23.65
N ASP A 112 -2.08 9.51 -24.74
CA ASP A 112 -1.14 8.42 -25.03
C ASP A 112 0.31 8.93 -25.07
N GLY A 113 1.23 8.17 -24.48
CA GLY A 113 2.65 8.47 -24.51
C GLY A 113 3.04 9.79 -23.80
N SER A 114 2.32 10.19 -22.76
CA SER A 114 2.55 11.43 -22.03
C SER A 114 3.75 11.40 -21.10
N PHE A 115 4.12 10.21 -20.57
CA PHE A 115 5.06 10.13 -19.47
C PHE A 115 6.30 9.29 -19.76
N ASP A 116 7.41 9.69 -19.15
CA ASP A 116 8.69 8.99 -19.12
C ASP A 116 8.76 7.98 -18.01
N LEU A 117 8.24 8.38 -16.85
CA LEU A 117 8.16 7.57 -15.64
C LEU A 117 6.76 7.70 -15.03
N VAL A 118 6.17 6.57 -14.69
CA VAL A 118 4.97 6.50 -13.85
C VAL A 118 5.33 5.74 -12.58
N THR A 119 5.00 6.31 -11.43
CA THR A 119 5.19 5.70 -10.12
C THR A 119 3.84 5.42 -9.46
N ASN A 120 3.78 4.36 -8.65
CA ASN A 120 2.63 4.04 -7.83
C ASN A 120 3.12 3.30 -6.58
N ARG A 121 2.60 3.66 -5.41
CA ARG A 121 2.96 3.02 -4.16
C ARG A 121 1.72 2.64 -3.36
N HIS A 122 1.47 1.33 -3.24
CA HIS A 122 0.34 0.74 -2.50
C HIS A 122 -1.04 1.11 -3.07
N GLY A 123 -1.11 1.62 -4.30
CA GLY A 123 -2.35 1.98 -4.98
C GLY A 123 -2.70 1.00 -6.10
N SER A 124 -3.87 1.19 -6.68
CA SER A 124 -4.38 0.37 -7.78
C SER A 124 -3.79 0.80 -9.13
N PHE A 125 -3.82 -0.10 -10.11
CA PHE A 125 -3.42 0.21 -11.48
C PHE A 125 -3.95 -0.81 -12.49
N VAL A 126 -4.05 -0.39 -13.75
CA VAL A 126 -4.38 -1.23 -14.91
C VAL A 126 -3.18 -1.25 -15.84
N PRO A 127 -2.51 -2.39 -16.07
CA PRO A 127 -1.29 -2.45 -16.89
C PRO A 127 -1.48 -1.94 -18.32
N GLU A 128 -2.62 -2.16 -18.94
CA GLU A 128 -2.95 -1.69 -20.29
C GLU A 128 -3.03 -0.17 -20.35
N GLU A 129 -3.55 0.47 -19.30
CA GLU A 129 -3.64 1.91 -19.21
C GLU A 129 -2.27 2.56 -18.95
N LEU A 130 -1.45 1.93 -18.10
CA LEU A 130 -0.05 2.31 -17.93
C LEU A 130 0.73 2.22 -19.25
N PHE A 131 0.48 1.16 -20.02
CA PHE A 131 1.10 1.00 -21.34
C PHE A 131 0.67 2.12 -22.30
N ARG A 132 -0.59 2.56 -22.23
CA ARG A 132 -1.11 3.66 -23.05
C ARG A 132 -0.43 4.99 -22.71
N VAL A 133 -0.40 5.37 -21.44
CA VAL A 133 0.10 6.70 -21.01
C VAL A 133 1.62 6.82 -21.03
N LEU A 134 2.35 5.72 -20.95
CA LEU A 134 3.82 5.72 -21.09
C LEU A 134 4.24 5.89 -22.56
N ARG A 135 5.25 6.72 -22.79
CA ARG A 135 5.93 6.78 -24.10
C ARG A 135 6.73 5.50 -24.37
N PRO A 136 7.06 5.18 -25.61
CA PRO A 136 8.03 4.12 -25.91
C PRO A 136 9.34 4.35 -25.14
N GLY A 137 9.85 3.31 -24.46
CA GLY A 137 11.01 3.39 -23.57
C GLY A 137 10.71 3.88 -22.15
N GLY A 138 9.50 4.39 -21.88
CA GLY A 138 9.05 4.82 -20.56
C GLY A 138 8.93 3.66 -19.57
N VAL A 139 9.03 3.96 -18.28
CA VAL A 139 9.07 2.98 -17.20
C VAL A 139 7.89 3.18 -16.25
N PHE A 140 7.25 2.10 -15.86
CA PHE A 140 6.39 2.03 -14.68
C PHE A 140 7.16 1.42 -13.52
N LEU A 141 7.06 2.02 -12.36
CA LEU A 141 7.69 1.57 -11.13
C LEU A 141 6.68 1.51 -10.00
N THR A 142 6.55 0.36 -9.36
CA THR A 142 5.63 0.21 -8.24
C THR A 142 6.22 -0.60 -7.10
N GLN A 143 5.85 -0.22 -5.86
CA GLN A 143 5.95 -1.03 -4.66
C GLN A 143 4.55 -1.31 -4.14
N GLN A 144 4.24 -2.57 -3.86
CA GLN A 144 2.90 -3.01 -3.51
C GLN A 144 2.86 -3.88 -2.25
N VAL A 145 1.69 -3.91 -1.62
CA VAL A 145 1.32 -4.91 -0.63
C VAL A 145 0.95 -6.21 -1.36
N GLY A 146 1.52 -7.32 -0.91
CA GLY A 146 1.28 -8.63 -1.50
C GLY A 146 0.13 -9.40 -0.84
N ASP A 147 -0.38 -10.43 -1.50
CA ASP A 147 -1.53 -11.23 -1.09
C ASP A 147 -1.29 -12.14 0.13
N GLN A 148 -0.05 -12.21 0.61
CA GLN A 148 0.29 -12.91 1.87
C GLN A 148 0.44 -11.95 3.06
N ASN A 149 0.10 -10.65 2.87
CA ASN A 149 0.17 -9.68 3.95
C ASN A 149 -0.84 -10.01 5.04
N ASP A 150 -0.38 -10.00 6.31
CA ASP A 150 -1.19 -10.22 7.52
C ASP A 150 -2.01 -11.53 7.57
N ARG A 151 -1.69 -12.53 6.71
CA ARG A 151 -2.49 -13.75 6.57
C ARG A 151 -2.62 -14.55 7.85
N GLU A 152 -1.56 -14.66 8.65
CA GLU A 152 -1.57 -15.38 9.93
C GLU A 152 -2.49 -14.67 10.94
N LEU A 153 -2.50 -13.35 10.97
CA LEU A 153 -3.35 -12.55 11.85
C LEU A 153 -4.82 -12.62 11.41
N THR A 154 -5.05 -12.55 10.08
CA THR A 154 -6.40 -12.71 9.52
C THR A 154 -6.94 -14.11 9.81
N GLU A 155 -6.15 -15.16 9.60
CA GLU A 155 -6.58 -16.56 9.90
C GLU A 155 -6.82 -16.76 11.41
N LEU A 156 -6.06 -16.09 12.27
CA LEU A 156 -6.27 -16.14 13.72
C LEU A 156 -7.61 -15.53 14.12
N LEU A 157 -7.96 -14.35 13.58
CA LEU A 157 -9.15 -13.58 13.96
C LEU A 157 -10.40 -13.95 13.16
N LEU A 158 -10.24 -14.30 11.89
CA LEU A 158 -11.31 -14.57 10.92
C LEU A 158 -10.97 -15.82 10.09
N PRO A 159 -10.96 -17.01 10.69
CA PRO A 159 -10.55 -18.24 10.01
C PRO A 159 -11.27 -18.46 8.68
N GLY A 160 -10.51 -18.87 7.65
CA GLY A 160 -11.03 -19.16 6.32
C GLY A 160 -11.32 -17.92 5.46
N THR A 161 -10.95 -16.72 5.90
CA THR A 161 -11.09 -15.51 5.08
C THR A 161 -10.05 -15.53 3.95
N PRO A 162 -10.45 -15.41 2.67
CA PRO A 162 -9.49 -15.33 1.56
C PRO A 162 -8.68 -14.03 1.60
N PRO A 163 -7.52 -13.97 0.93
CA PRO A 163 -6.80 -12.71 0.77
C PRO A 163 -7.68 -11.68 0.05
N PRO A 164 -7.64 -10.40 0.43
CA PRO A 164 -8.50 -9.36 -0.16
C PRO A 164 -8.19 -9.10 -1.63
N PHE A 165 -6.93 -9.28 -2.01
CA PHE A 165 -6.43 -9.01 -3.36
C PHE A 165 -5.63 -10.23 -3.90
N PRO A 166 -6.31 -11.34 -4.26
CA PRO A 166 -5.62 -12.54 -4.71
C PRO A 166 -4.84 -12.27 -6.01
N GLY A 167 -3.64 -12.84 -6.11
CA GLY A 167 -2.74 -12.63 -7.24
C GLY A 167 -1.92 -11.33 -7.16
N MET A 168 -2.02 -10.57 -6.07
CA MET A 168 -1.12 -9.46 -5.79
C MET A 168 0.20 -9.99 -5.22
N ASN A 169 1.00 -10.58 -6.07
CA ASN A 169 2.34 -11.09 -5.78
C ASN A 169 3.24 -10.91 -7.01
N LEU A 170 4.54 -10.97 -6.80
CA LEU A 170 5.52 -10.70 -7.86
C LEU A 170 5.31 -11.59 -9.09
N GLY A 171 5.06 -12.90 -8.87
CA GLY A 171 4.91 -13.87 -9.96
C GLY A 171 3.75 -13.55 -10.89
N GLU A 172 2.55 -13.39 -10.33
CA GLU A 172 1.33 -13.09 -11.09
C GLU A 172 1.40 -11.70 -11.75
N GLN A 173 1.91 -10.71 -11.03
CA GLN A 173 2.01 -9.36 -11.56
C GLN A 173 3.02 -9.26 -12.71
N ARG A 174 4.16 -9.95 -12.64
CA ARG A 174 5.09 -10.05 -13.78
C ARG A 174 4.40 -10.59 -15.03
N LEU A 175 3.60 -11.65 -14.89
CA LEU A 175 2.85 -12.22 -16.01
C LEU A 175 1.82 -11.23 -16.58
N ARG A 176 1.11 -10.49 -15.72
CA ARG A 176 0.16 -9.46 -16.15
C ARG A 176 0.83 -8.34 -16.94
N PHE A 177 1.98 -7.83 -16.46
CA PHE A 177 2.75 -6.80 -17.17
C PHE A 177 3.30 -7.31 -18.50
N GLN A 178 3.84 -8.52 -18.53
CA GLN A 178 4.31 -9.14 -19.79
C GLN A 178 3.19 -9.31 -20.80
N LYS A 179 1.99 -9.74 -20.35
CA LYS A 179 0.80 -9.86 -21.20
C LYS A 179 0.35 -8.51 -21.77
N ALA A 180 0.48 -7.44 -21.00
CA ALA A 180 0.20 -6.07 -21.45
C ALA A 180 1.30 -5.49 -22.36
N GLY A 181 2.38 -6.24 -22.65
CA GLY A 181 3.44 -5.86 -23.57
C GLY A 181 4.68 -5.24 -22.93
N PHE A 182 4.77 -5.21 -21.61
CA PHE A 182 5.96 -4.68 -20.91
C PHE A 182 7.12 -5.68 -20.88
N SER A 183 8.33 -5.11 -20.85
CA SER A 183 9.55 -5.82 -20.45
C SER A 183 9.84 -5.57 -18.98
N ILE A 184 9.96 -6.61 -18.17
CA ILE A 184 10.31 -6.48 -16.75
C ILE A 184 11.82 -6.18 -16.63
N LEU A 185 12.15 -5.07 -15.99
CA LEU A 185 13.54 -4.65 -15.72
C LEU A 185 14.03 -5.16 -14.36
N GLN A 186 13.15 -5.06 -13.34
CA GLN A 186 13.44 -5.45 -11.97
C GLN A 186 12.17 -6.05 -11.35
N GLY A 187 12.35 -7.03 -10.50
CA GLY A 187 11.25 -7.59 -9.71
C GLY A 187 11.81 -8.21 -8.45
N GLU A 188 11.38 -7.71 -7.31
CA GLU A 188 11.79 -8.16 -5.99
C GLU A 188 10.58 -8.40 -5.11
N GLU A 189 10.68 -9.34 -4.21
CA GLU A 189 9.62 -9.71 -3.27
C GLU A 189 10.24 -9.98 -1.90
N ALA A 190 9.56 -9.52 -0.86
CA ALA A 190 10.06 -9.63 0.50
C ALA A 190 8.93 -9.94 1.47
N PHE A 191 9.28 -10.77 2.44
CA PHE A 191 8.44 -11.14 3.58
C PHE A 191 9.16 -10.72 4.84
N ARG A 192 8.51 -9.90 5.68
CA ARG A 192 9.07 -9.38 6.94
C ARG A 192 8.09 -9.61 8.07
N PRO A 193 8.55 -9.86 9.30
CA PRO A 193 7.65 -10.06 10.42
C PRO A 193 7.02 -8.72 10.87
N ILE A 194 5.73 -8.82 11.23
CA ILE A 194 5.02 -7.87 12.09
C ILE A 194 4.70 -8.59 13.40
N ARG A 195 4.82 -7.90 14.54
CA ARG A 195 4.57 -8.46 15.85
C ARG A 195 3.72 -7.50 16.68
N PHE A 196 2.68 -8.02 17.32
CA PHE A 196 1.86 -7.27 18.27
C PHE A 196 2.14 -7.78 19.68
N PHE A 197 2.30 -6.86 20.62
CA PHE A 197 2.64 -7.16 22.02
C PHE A 197 1.46 -7.07 22.95
N ASP A 198 0.27 -6.70 22.48
CA ASP A 198 -1.00 -6.81 23.15
C ASP A 198 -2.14 -7.03 22.14
N VAL A 199 -3.23 -7.68 22.62
CA VAL A 199 -4.39 -7.99 21.78
C VAL A 199 -5.17 -6.73 21.41
N GLY A 200 -5.18 -5.70 22.28
CA GLY A 200 -5.85 -4.43 21.98
C GLY A 200 -5.24 -3.72 20.78
N ALA A 201 -3.90 -3.74 20.66
CA ALA A 201 -3.20 -3.21 19.49
C ALA A 201 -3.63 -3.93 18.20
N LEU A 202 -3.76 -5.27 18.24
CA LEU A 202 -4.26 -6.03 17.09
C LEU A 202 -5.74 -5.73 16.79
N VAL A 203 -6.58 -5.49 17.81
CA VAL A 203 -7.99 -5.07 17.63
C VAL A 203 -8.05 -3.73 16.91
N TRP A 204 -7.29 -2.73 17.37
CA TRP A 204 -7.23 -1.43 16.71
C TRP A 204 -6.76 -1.56 15.26
N PHE A 205 -5.68 -2.29 15.02
CA PHE A 205 -5.13 -2.55 13.69
C PHE A 205 -6.15 -3.21 12.75
N ALA A 206 -6.83 -4.26 13.21
CA ALA A 206 -7.84 -4.96 12.41
C ALA A 206 -9.05 -4.07 12.04
N ARG A 207 -9.35 -3.05 12.85
CA ARG A 207 -10.44 -2.09 12.57
C ARG A 207 -10.05 -1.04 11.54
N VAL A 208 -8.81 -0.59 11.52
CA VAL A 208 -8.36 0.47 10.61
C VAL A 208 -7.99 -0.03 9.22
N ILE A 209 -7.83 -1.35 9.03
CA ILE A 209 -7.59 -1.99 7.72
C ILE A 209 -8.67 -3.04 7.40
N PRO A 210 -9.94 -2.61 7.22
CA PRO A 210 -11.09 -3.50 7.12
C PRO A 210 -11.09 -4.40 5.87
N TRP A 211 -10.30 -4.10 4.86
CA TRP A 211 -10.10 -4.97 3.70
C TRP A 211 -9.32 -6.23 4.04
N GLU A 212 -8.34 -6.18 4.97
CA GLU A 212 -7.62 -7.35 5.47
C GLU A 212 -8.47 -8.15 6.47
N PHE A 213 -9.29 -7.45 7.28
CA PHE A 213 -10.12 -8.03 8.34
C PHE A 213 -11.61 -7.75 8.11
N PRO A 214 -12.22 -8.32 7.05
CA PRO A 214 -13.59 -7.98 6.66
C PRO A 214 -14.63 -8.37 7.73
N GLY A 215 -15.40 -7.37 8.17
CA GLY A 215 -16.44 -7.57 9.17
C GLY A 215 -15.92 -7.95 10.56
N PHE A 216 -14.66 -7.65 10.87
CA PHE A 216 -14.12 -7.81 12.22
C PHE A 216 -14.89 -6.96 13.22
N SER A 217 -15.19 -7.53 14.37
CA SER A 217 -15.61 -6.83 15.59
C SER A 217 -15.22 -7.65 16.80
N VAL A 218 -15.01 -6.98 17.93
CA VAL A 218 -14.70 -7.65 19.21
C VAL A 218 -15.79 -8.63 19.59
N GLU A 219 -17.05 -8.27 19.38
CA GLU A 219 -18.19 -9.16 19.71
C GLU A 219 -18.19 -10.42 18.86
N ARG A 220 -17.99 -10.30 17.56
CA ARG A 220 -17.97 -11.42 16.61
C ARG A 220 -16.79 -12.35 16.81
N CYS A 221 -15.61 -11.76 17.09
CA CYS A 221 -14.34 -12.49 17.16
C CYS A 221 -13.88 -12.78 18.59
N LEU A 222 -14.77 -12.69 19.58
CA LEU A 222 -14.40 -12.85 20.98
C LEU A 222 -13.65 -14.16 21.28
N PRO A 223 -14.08 -15.34 20.81
CA PRO A 223 -13.33 -16.58 21.02
C PRO A 223 -11.93 -16.58 20.39
N GLN A 224 -11.78 -15.90 19.25
CA GLN A 224 -10.49 -15.77 18.56
C GLN A 224 -9.56 -14.80 19.29
N LEU A 225 -10.10 -13.73 19.86
CA LEU A 225 -9.34 -12.79 20.69
C LEU A 225 -8.87 -13.43 21.99
N GLU A 226 -9.69 -14.29 22.60
CA GLU A 226 -9.29 -15.11 23.77
C GLU A 226 -8.12 -16.04 23.39
N LYS A 227 -8.20 -16.72 22.24
CA LYS A 227 -7.11 -17.54 21.72
C LYS A 227 -5.86 -16.70 21.43
N ALA A 228 -6.02 -15.50 20.89
CA ALA A 228 -4.90 -14.56 20.67
C ALA A 228 -4.22 -14.19 21.99
N GLN A 229 -5.00 -13.96 23.05
CA GLN A 229 -4.48 -13.68 24.39
C GLN A 229 -3.67 -14.88 24.95
N ASP A 230 -4.18 -16.10 24.79
CA ASP A 230 -3.48 -17.33 25.22
C ASP A 230 -2.14 -17.49 24.45
N ILE A 231 -2.12 -17.16 23.14
CA ILE A 231 -0.90 -17.18 22.34
C ILE A 231 0.09 -16.12 22.85
N LEU A 232 -0.39 -14.90 23.07
CA LEU A 232 0.42 -13.80 23.57
C LEU A 232 1.08 -14.13 24.93
N GLU A 233 0.32 -14.71 25.86
CA GLU A 233 0.84 -15.11 27.18
C GLU A 233 1.91 -16.22 27.09
N ARG A 234 1.77 -17.12 26.10
CA ARG A 234 2.73 -18.22 25.90
C ARG A 234 3.97 -17.80 25.10
N GLU A 235 3.80 -16.95 24.07
CA GLU A 235 4.84 -16.65 23.06
C GLU A 235 5.42 -15.23 23.19
N GLY A 236 4.77 -14.36 23.98
CA GLY A 236 5.20 -12.98 24.19
C GLY A 236 4.82 -12.01 23.07
N CYS A 237 4.33 -12.50 21.93
CA CYS A 237 3.82 -11.67 20.84
C CYS A 237 2.91 -12.46 19.89
N LEU A 238 2.02 -11.73 19.19
CA LEU A 238 1.29 -12.25 18.03
C LEU A 238 2.08 -11.91 16.78
N LYS A 239 2.24 -12.88 15.88
CA LYS A 239 3.08 -12.77 14.70
C LYS A 239 2.24 -12.75 13.43
N GLY A 240 2.61 -11.89 12.51
CA GLY A 240 2.13 -11.86 11.14
C GLY A 240 3.26 -11.58 10.17
N THR A 241 2.92 -11.55 8.88
CA THR A 241 3.85 -11.32 7.79
C THR A 241 3.49 -10.02 7.07
N ILE A 242 4.46 -9.14 6.91
CA ILE A 242 4.44 -8.06 5.93
C ILE A 242 4.92 -8.63 4.60
N HIS A 243 4.05 -8.59 3.60
CA HIS A 243 4.39 -8.99 2.25
C HIS A 243 4.45 -7.77 1.34
N ARG A 244 5.61 -7.52 0.73
CA ARG A 244 5.83 -6.44 -0.23
C ARG A 244 6.49 -6.97 -1.49
N TYR A 245 6.16 -6.38 -2.64
CA TYR A 245 6.89 -6.60 -3.88
C TYR A 245 7.15 -5.28 -4.62
N LEU A 246 8.19 -5.28 -5.44
CA LEU A 246 8.62 -4.19 -6.29
C LEU A 246 8.67 -4.68 -7.73
N ILE A 247 8.17 -3.87 -8.66
CA ILE A 247 8.31 -4.10 -10.09
C ILE A 247 8.74 -2.79 -10.77
N ALA A 248 9.78 -2.90 -11.61
CA ALA A 248 10.09 -1.93 -12.65
C ALA A 248 9.79 -2.57 -14.02
N ALA A 249 8.91 -1.96 -14.79
CA ALA A 249 8.46 -2.47 -16.09
C ALA A 249 8.60 -1.40 -17.16
N ARG A 250 9.20 -1.74 -18.30
CA ARG A 250 9.44 -0.81 -19.42
C ARG A 250 8.51 -1.09 -20.58
N LYS A 251 7.87 -0.04 -21.11
CA LYS A 251 7.26 -0.09 -22.44
C LYS A 251 8.36 -0.19 -23.49
N PRO A 252 8.42 -1.26 -24.31
CA PRO A 252 9.46 -1.42 -25.33
C PRO A 252 9.53 -0.23 -26.30
N LEU A 253 10.69 -0.04 -26.90
CA LEU A 253 10.81 0.80 -28.09
C LEU A 253 10.12 0.13 -29.28
N PRO A 254 9.66 0.89 -30.27
CA PRO A 254 9.04 0.34 -31.49
C PRO A 254 9.96 -0.62 -32.23
#